data_ef929cfd5c1ac6013f4e2b09b803300d
#
_entry.id   ef929cfd5c1ac6013f4e2b09b803300d
#
_cell.length_a   1.000
_cell.length_b   1.000
_cell.length_c   1.000
_cell.angle_alpha   90.00
_cell.angle_beta   90.00
_cell.angle_gamma   90.00
#
_symmetry.space_group_name_H-M   'P 1'
#
loop_
_entity.id
_entity.type
_entity.pdbx_description
1 polymer ?
#
loop_
_entity_poly.entity_id
_entity_poly.type
_entity_poly.pdbx_seq_one_letter_code
_entity_poly.pdbx_strand_id
1 'polypeptide(L)'
;ALQRPDGIYHVEVMAQGLGVEWVTDWIAERIPVWKPVAVCVQGSGAPAASLVDELTEALGTALVRPMSQVDVSKAAAKLYDGTKEGFIVHPGQQQLDAPAGGAAIRPMSDMWQFDRRKSQMDVAPLVAVSEALWAITGWKEPPPRRAPSRLR
;
A
#
# COMPACT_ATOMS: atom_id res chain seq x y z
N ALA A 1 -8.22 -2.11 -0.44
CA ALA A 1 -8.83 -1.64 -1.70
C ALA A 1 -9.52 -2.79 -2.43
N LEU A 2 -10.56 -2.50 -3.16
CA LEU A 2 -11.25 -3.45 -4.05
C LEU A 2 -11.72 -2.72 -5.32
N GLN A 3 -11.90 -3.47 -6.41
CA GLN A 3 -12.55 -2.95 -7.62
C GLN A 3 -14.02 -3.35 -7.61
N ARG A 4 -14.88 -2.39 -7.83
CA ARG A 4 -16.33 -2.59 -7.94
C ARG A 4 -16.70 -3.08 -9.34
N PRO A 5 -17.87 -3.70 -9.54
CA PRO A 5 -18.34 -4.15 -10.87
C PRO A 5 -18.46 -3.01 -11.89
N ASP A 6 -18.67 -1.77 -11.45
CA ASP A 6 -18.73 -0.56 -12.30
C ASP A 6 -17.35 -0.02 -12.71
N GLY A 7 -16.26 -0.69 -12.30
CA GLY A 7 -14.89 -0.30 -12.60
C GLY A 7 -14.30 0.73 -11.62
N ILE A 8 -15.08 1.29 -10.72
CA ILE A 8 -14.63 2.21 -9.68
C ILE A 8 -13.88 1.44 -8.59
N TYR A 9 -12.81 2.03 -8.08
CA TYR A 9 -12.05 1.47 -6.96
C TYR A 9 -12.57 2.02 -5.63
N HIS A 10 -12.83 1.12 -4.71
CA HIS A 10 -13.16 1.45 -3.33
C HIS A 10 -11.92 1.26 -2.46
N VAL A 11 -11.58 2.29 -1.70
CA VAL A 11 -10.49 2.26 -0.70
C VAL A 11 -11.05 2.54 0.69
N GLU A 12 -10.48 1.92 1.70
CA GLU A 12 -10.95 2.03 3.07
C GLU A 12 -9.81 1.77 4.05
N VAL A 13 -9.79 2.52 5.16
CA VAL A 13 -8.94 2.26 6.32
C VAL A 13 -9.67 1.29 7.24
N MET A 14 -9.19 0.07 7.33
CA MET A 14 -9.83 -0.99 8.13
C MET A 14 -9.38 -0.98 9.59
N ALA A 15 -8.15 -0.51 9.86
CA ALA A 15 -7.59 -0.32 11.19
C ALA A 15 -6.49 0.74 11.16
N GLN A 16 -6.28 1.39 12.30
CA GLN A 16 -5.20 2.33 12.55
C GLN A 16 -4.82 2.23 14.02
N GLY A 17 -3.53 2.20 14.33
CA GLY A 17 -3.01 2.09 15.68
C GLY A 17 -1.60 2.64 15.80
N LEU A 18 -1.14 2.83 17.04
CA LEU A 18 0.24 3.18 17.33
C LEU A 18 1.13 1.93 17.24
N GLY A 19 2.37 2.13 16.79
CA GLY A 19 3.32 1.04 16.61
C GLY A 19 2.99 0.16 15.40
N VAL A 20 3.71 -0.93 15.26
CA VAL A 20 3.56 -1.89 14.15
C VAL A 20 3.35 -3.32 14.65
N GLU A 21 3.52 -3.58 15.92
CA GLU A 21 3.58 -4.91 16.53
C GLU A 21 2.25 -5.68 16.41
N TRP A 22 1.14 -4.97 16.27
CA TRP A 22 -0.20 -5.54 16.16
C TRP A 22 -0.59 -5.93 14.73
N VAL A 23 0.17 -5.47 13.72
CA VAL A 23 -0.25 -5.47 12.30
C VAL A 23 -0.27 -6.88 11.73
N THR A 24 0.77 -7.67 11.98
CA THR A 24 0.91 -9.02 11.40
C THR A 24 -0.22 -9.94 11.85
N ASP A 25 -0.45 -10.03 13.15
CA ASP A 25 -1.52 -10.86 13.71
C ASP A 25 -2.88 -10.39 13.21
N TRP A 26 -3.11 -9.08 13.23
CA TRP A 26 -4.36 -8.48 12.79
C TRP A 26 -4.69 -8.79 11.32
N ILE A 27 -3.69 -8.78 10.43
CA ILE A 27 -3.85 -9.17 9.03
C ILE A 27 -4.07 -10.68 8.92
N ALA A 28 -3.23 -11.50 9.57
CA ALA A 28 -3.29 -12.96 9.49
C ALA A 28 -4.67 -13.52 9.85
N GLU A 29 -5.30 -13.00 10.90
CA GLU A 29 -6.66 -13.37 11.31
C GLU A 29 -7.71 -13.11 10.21
N ARG A 30 -7.48 -12.15 9.31
CA ARG A 30 -8.45 -11.70 8.30
C ARG A 30 -8.24 -12.30 6.93
N ILE A 31 -7.07 -12.84 6.64
CA ILE A 31 -6.75 -13.49 5.36
C ILE A 31 -7.81 -14.53 4.94
N PRO A 32 -8.27 -15.45 5.83
CA PRO A 32 -9.24 -16.47 5.43
C PRO A 32 -10.59 -15.90 4.96
N VAL A 33 -10.97 -14.73 5.50
CA VAL A 33 -12.24 -14.06 5.18
C VAL A 33 -12.08 -13.13 3.97
N TRP A 34 -11.04 -12.30 3.97
CA TRP A 34 -10.86 -11.28 2.92
C TRP A 34 -10.29 -11.83 1.63
N LYS A 35 -9.48 -12.88 1.70
CA LYS A 35 -8.81 -13.52 0.55
C LYS A 35 -8.17 -12.49 -0.38
N PRO A 36 -7.30 -11.61 0.14
CA PRO A 36 -6.72 -10.55 -0.67
C PRO A 36 -5.81 -11.13 -1.76
N VAL A 37 -5.69 -10.42 -2.87
CA VAL A 37 -4.76 -10.78 -3.96
C VAL A 37 -3.30 -10.44 -3.60
N ALA A 38 -3.09 -9.48 -2.71
CA ALA A 38 -1.77 -9.11 -2.21
C ALA A 38 -1.90 -8.34 -0.88
N VAL A 39 -0.84 -8.41 -0.08
CA VAL A 39 -0.58 -7.55 1.09
C VAL A 39 0.66 -6.73 0.75
N CYS A 40 0.47 -5.44 0.47
CA CYS A 40 1.57 -4.53 0.17
C CYS A 40 2.12 -3.88 1.44
N VAL A 41 3.42 -3.74 1.50
CA VAL A 41 4.13 -3.09 2.60
C VAL A 41 5.37 -2.38 2.05
N GLN A 42 5.72 -1.22 2.58
CA GLN A 42 6.96 -0.54 2.17
C GLN A 42 8.17 -1.40 2.52
N GLY A 43 9.00 -1.70 1.54
CA GLY A 43 10.22 -2.50 1.73
C GLY A 43 11.37 -1.73 2.37
N SER A 44 11.28 -0.39 2.43
CA SER A 44 12.31 0.48 3.03
C SER A 44 11.78 1.89 3.29
N GLY A 45 12.48 2.64 4.13
CA GLY A 45 12.23 4.08 4.35
C GLY A 45 10.96 4.40 5.18
N ALA A 46 10.37 3.40 5.81
CA ALA A 46 9.19 3.55 6.66
C ALA A 46 9.26 2.59 7.86
N PRO A 47 8.60 2.89 8.97
CA PRO A 47 8.50 1.94 10.09
C PRO A 47 7.94 0.58 9.68
N ALA A 48 6.96 0.55 8.79
CA ALA A 48 6.35 -0.67 8.26
C ALA A 48 7.35 -1.61 7.54
N ALA A 49 8.53 -1.12 7.14
CA ALA A 49 9.55 -1.96 6.51
C ALA A 49 10.08 -3.07 7.46
N SER A 50 10.01 -2.86 8.77
CA SER A 50 10.38 -3.89 9.76
C SER A 50 9.45 -5.10 9.76
N LEU A 51 8.23 -4.96 9.19
CA LEU A 51 7.24 -6.04 9.14
C LEU A 51 7.40 -6.98 7.93
N VAL A 52 8.29 -6.67 6.98
CA VAL A 52 8.42 -7.45 5.73
C VAL A 52 8.68 -8.93 6.00
N ASP A 53 9.67 -9.22 6.84
CA ASP A 53 10.07 -10.59 7.15
C ASP A 53 8.98 -11.32 7.94
N GLU A 54 8.43 -10.70 8.97
CA GLU A 54 7.37 -11.25 9.81
C GLU A 54 6.08 -11.52 9.00
N LEU A 55 5.64 -10.58 8.19
CA LEU A 55 4.49 -10.78 7.28
C LEU A 55 4.77 -11.90 6.27
N THR A 56 5.98 -11.97 5.74
CA THR A 56 6.36 -13.00 4.77
C THR A 56 6.37 -14.38 5.41
N GLU A 57 6.84 -14.51 6.65
CA GLU A 57 6.79 -15.75 7.42
C GLU A 57 5.34 -16.17 7.71
N ALA A 58 4.50 -15.23 8.17
CA ALA A 58 3.12 -15.51 8.55
C ALA A 58 2.19 -15.78 7.35
N LEU A 59 2.36 -15.08 6.23
CA LEU A 59 1.41 -15.06 5.11
C LEU A 59 1.95 -15.71 3.83
N GLY A 60 3.25 -15.94 3.76
CA GLY A 60 3.94 -16.49 2.60
C GLY A 60 4.36 -15.45 1.56
N THR A 61 5.47 -15.75 0.87
CA THR A 61 6.07 -14.89 -0.18
C THR A 61 5.14 -14.65 -1.37
N ALA A 62 4.17 -15.54 -1.61
CA ALA A 62 3.21 -15.39 -2.70
C ALA A 62 2.22 -14.26 -2.46
N LEU A 63 1.91 -13.91 -1.21
CA LEU A 63 0.92 -12.90 -0.86
C LEU A 63 1.55 -11.56 -0.51
N VAL A 64 2.69 -11.55 0.17
CA VAL A 64 3.37 -10.31 0.61
C VAL A 64 4.15 -9.66 -0.52
N ARG A 65 3.98 -8.36 -0.66
CA ARG A 65 4.60 -7.54 -1.72
C ARG A 65 5.36 -6.37 -1.10
N PRO A 66 6.67 -6.52 -0.84
CA PRO A 66 7.50 -5.39 -0.45
C PRO A 66 7.59 -4.38 -1.60
N MET A 67 7.18 -3.14 -1.34
CA MET A 67 7.18 -2.08 -2.35
C MET A 67 8.50 -1.32 -2.34
N SER A 68 9.04 -1.08 -3.52
CA SER A 68 10.19 -0.19 -3.72
C SER A 68 9.77 1.27 -3.56
N GLN A 69 10.75 2.18 -3.37
CA GLN A 69 10.46 3.63 -3.31
C GLN A 69 9.83 4.16 -4.61
N VAL A 70 10.17 3.55 -5.74
CA VAL A 70 9.54 3.87 -7.04
C VAL A 70 8.06 3.46 -7.04
N ASP A 71 7.74 2.28 -6.53
CA ASP A 71 6.35 1.81 -6.45
C ASP A 71 5.52 2.67 -5.49
N VAL A 72 6.08 3.08 -4.36
CA VAL A 72 5.43 4.01 -3.42
C VAL A 72 5.12 5.34 -4.09
N SER A 73 6.03 5.88 -4.89
CA SER A 73 5.79 7.11 -5.65
C SER A 73 4.71 6.96 -6.71
N LYS A 74 4.72 5.84 -7.45
CA LYS A 74 3.66 5.52 -8.43
C LYS A 74 2.30 5.32 -7.76
N ALA A 75 2.29 4.71 -6.59
CA ALA A 75 1.08 4.52 -5.80
C ALA A 75 0.48 5.86 -5.36
N ALA A 76 1.31 6.77 -4.86
CA ALA A 76 0.87 8.11 -4.45
C ALA A 76 0.28 8.90 -5.64
N ALA A 77 0.95 8.90 -6.80
CA ALA A 77 0.45 9.53 -8.01
C ALA A 77 -0.89 8.91 -8.46
N LYS A 78 -1.00 7.58 -8.43
CA LYS A 78 -2.22 6.86 -8.79
C LYS A 78 -3.42 7.24 -7.92
N LEU A 79 -3.21 7.36 -6.60
CA LEU A 79 -4.25 7.81 -5.68
C LEU A 79 -4.69 9.24 -6.02
N TYR A 80 -3.74 10.14 -6.24
CA TYR A 80 -4.01 11.54 -6.56
C TYR A 80 -4.81 11.69 -7.87
N ASP A 81 -4.32 11.08 -8.95
CA ASP A 81 -4.96 11.14 -10.26
C ASP A 81 -6.36 10.50 -10.21
N GLY A 82 -6.46 9.32 -9.60
CA GLY A 82 -7.73 8.61 -9.49
C GLY A 82 -8.79 9.34 -8.67
N THR A 83 -8.37 10.08 -7.66
CA THR A 83 -9.29 10.95 -6.90
C THR A 83 -9.76 12.13 -7.76
N LYS A 84 -8.86 12.76 -8.51
CA LYS A 84 -9.23 13.87 -9.42
C LYS A 84 -10.14 13.44 -10.57
N GLU A 85 -9.91 12.25 -11.11
CA GLU A 85 -10.68 11.69 -12.21
C GLU A 85 -11.99 11.02 -11.76
N GLY A 86 -12.20 10.86 -10.45
CA GLY A 86 -13.46 10.36 -9.88
C GLY A 86 -13.60 8.83 -9.96
N PHE A 87 -12.53 8.08 -10.22
CA PHE A 87 -12.61 6.62 -10.22
C PHE A 87 -12.17 5.95 -8.91
N ILE A 88 -11.96 6.74 -7.85
CA ILE A 88 -11.70 6.26 -6.50
C ILE A 88 -12.77 6.81 -5.55
N VAL A 89 -13.32 5.94 -4.72
CA VAL A 89 -14.28 6.30 -3.69
C VAL A 89 -13.90 5.69 -2.35
N HIS A 90 -14.31 6.33 -1.28
CA HIS A 90 -14.22 5.83 0.10
C HIS A 90 -15.49 6.17 0.88
N PRO A 91 -15.76 5.54 2.03
CA PRO A 91 -17.04 5.71 2.76
C PRO A 91 -17.09 7.01 3.61
N GLY A 92 -16.34 8.06 3.26
CA GLY A 92 -16.32 9.32 4.02
C GLY A 92 -15.58 9.19 5.36
N GLN A 93 -14.41 8.55 5.33
CA GLN A 93 -13.61 8.32 6.53
C GLN A 93 -12.74 9.53 6.85
N GLN A 94 -12.90 10.08 8.07
CA GLN A 94 -12.09 11.18 8.55
C GLN A 94 -10.57 10.88 8.54
N GLN A 95 -10.19 9.61 8.72
CA GLN A 95 -8.80 9.15 8.62
C GLN A 95 -8.19 9.34 7.23
N LEU A 96 -9.00 9.56 6.19
CA LEU A 96 -8.57 9.90 4.83
C LEU A 96 -8.79 11.36 4.52
N ASP A 97 -9.96 11.93 4.86
CA ASP A 97 -10.30 13.31 4.55
C ASP A 97 -9.39 14.33 5.23
N ALA A 98 -9.13 14.14 6.53
CA ALA A 98 -8.33 15.07 7.30
C ALA A 98 -6.87 15.13 6.82
N PRO A 99 -6.14 14.01 6.66
CA PRO A 99 -4.79 14.07 6.12
C PRO A 99 -4.73 14.50 4.65
N ALA A 100 -5.74 14.24 3.83
CA ALA A 100 -5.78 14.73 2.45
C ALA A 100 -5.72 16.25 2.36
N GLY A 101 -6.38 16.96 3.30
CA GLY A 101 -6.34 18.41 3.38
C GLY A 101 -5.03 19.02 3.87
N GLY A 102 -4.18 18.25 4.55
CA GLY A 102 -2.93 18.71 5.18
C GLY A 102 -1.66 17.94 4.75
N ALA A 103 -1.77 17.07 3.76
CA ALA A 103 -0.64 16.28 3.29
C ALA A 103 0.42 17.15 2.60
N ALA A 104 1.65 17.08 3.10
CA ALA A 104 2.81 17.59 2.39
C ALA A 104 3.36 16.50 1.45
N ILE A 105 4.02 16.93 0.40
CA ILE A 105 4.72 16.06 -0.54
C ILE A 105 6.23 16.32 -0.51
N ARG A 106 7.02 15.30 -0.81
CA ARG A 106 8.45 15.39 -1.04
C ARG A 106 8.79 14.94 -2.46
N PRO A 107 9.62 15.65 -3.19
CA PRO A 107 10.09 15.21 -4.50
C PRO A 107 11.01 13.99 -4.37
N MET A 108 10.92 13.10 -5.37
CA MET A 108 11.74 11.90 -5.52
C MET A 108 12.17 11.79 -6.99
N SER A 109 13.24 12.47 -7.39
CA SER A 109 13.59 12.70 -8.81
C SER A 109 12.41 13.34 -9.56
N ASP A 110 11.88 12.70 -10.59
CA ASP A 110 10.73 13.17 -11.39
C ASP A 110 9.37 12.76 -10.81
N MET A 111 9.37 12.16 -9.61
CA MET A 111 8.18 11.69 -8.90
C MET A 111 8.04 12.39 -7.55
N TRP A 112 7.04 12.01 -6.79
CA TRP A 112 6.81 12.52 -5.44
C TRP A 112 6.21 11.44 -4.54
N GLN A 113 6.30 11.69 -3.22
CA GLN A 113 5.69 10.85 -2.18
C GLN A 113 5.05 11.74 -1.12
N PHE A 114 4.13 11.19 -0.33
CA PHE A 114 3.65 11.86 0.87
C PHE A 114 4.80 12.04 1.87
N ASP A 115 4.96 13.26 2.39
CA ASP A 115 6.00 13.58 3.38
C ASP A 115 5.44 13.45 4.80
N ARG A 116 5.74 12.33 5.46
CA ARG A 116 5.29 12.07 6.83
C ARG A 116 5.82 13.07 7.86
N ARG A 117 6.97 13.70 7.60
CA ARG A 117 7.61 14.60 8.54
C ARG A 117 7.09 16.03 8.43
N LYS A 118 6.73 16.44 7.22
CA LYS A 118 6.27 17.81 6.93
C LYS A 118 4.75 17.93 6.90
N SER A 119 4.03 16.82 6.84
CA SER A 119 2.57 16.84 6.88
C SER A 119 2.09 17.28 8.26
N GLN A 120 1.03 18.09 8.28
CA GLN A 120 0.43 18.59 9.53
C GLN A 120 -0.34 17.49 10.28
N MET A 121 -0.72 16.42 9.59
CA MET A 121 -1.45 15.28 10.12
C MET A 121 -0.76 13.98 9.75
N ASP A 122 -1.11 12.88 10.43
CA ASP A 122 -0.63 11.56 10.07
C ASP A 122 -1.14 11.16 8.68
N VAL A 123 -0.22 11.02 7.73
CA VAL A 123 -0.52 10.60 6.35
C VAL A 123 -0.37 9.09 6.12
N ALA A 124 -0.13 8.31 7.17
CA ALA A 124 -0.02 6.86 7.04
C ALA A 124 -1.26 6.22 6.40
N PRO A 125 -2.50 6.64 6.72
CA PRO A 125 -3.69 6.16 6.03
C PRO A 125 -3.69 6.42 4.52
N LEU A 126 -3.25 7.60 4.05
CA LEU A 126 -3.14 7.91 2.62
C LEU A 126 -2.10 7.03 1.93
N VAL A 127 -0.97 6.81 2.59
CA VAL A 127 0.07 5.90 2.09
C VAL A 127 -0.48 4.48 1.96
N ALA A 128 -1.12 3.95 3.00
CA ALA A 128 -1.67 2.60 3.02
C ALA A 128 -2.72 2.38 1.93
N VAL A 129 -3.67 3.30 1.75
CA VAL A 129 -4.68 3.15 0.69
C VAL A 129 -4.09 3.33 -0.71
N SER A 130 -3.05 4.17 -0.88
CA SER A 130 -2.36 4.30 -2.17
C SER A 130 -1.64 3.00 -2.56
N GLU A 131 -0.97 2.36 -1.63
CA GLU A 131 -0.29 1.08 -1.83
C GLU A 131 -1.28 -0.06 -2.13
N ALA A 132 -2.39 -0.12 -1.39
CA ALA A 132 -3.45 -1.08 -1.65
C ALA A 132 -4.11 -0.87 -3.03
N LEU A 133 -4.31 0.37 -3.45
CA LEU A 133 -4.79 0.70 -4.80
C LEU A 133 -3.77 0.29 -5.87
N TRP A 134 -2.49 0.57 -5.64
CA TRP A 134 -1.41 0.16 -6.53
C TRP A 134 -1.39 -1.36 -6.73
N ALA A 135 -1.59 -2.14 -5.67
CA ALA A 135 -1.61 -3.59 -5.73
C ALA A 135 -2.65 -4.14 -6.73
N ILE A 136 -3.84 -3.55 -6.78
CA ILE A 136 -4.92 -4.03 -7.67
C ILE A 136 -4.92 -3.37 -9.06
N THR A 137 -4.19 -2.26 -9.26
CA THR A 137 -4.19 -1.52 -10.53
C THR A 137 -2.91 -1.63 -11.32
N GLY A 138 -1.78 -1.76 -10.66
CA GLY A 138 -0.45 -1.60 -11.27
C GLY A 138 0.50 -2.76 -11.06
N TRP A 139 0.19 -3.67 -10.16
CA TRP A 139 1.05 -4.81 -9.90
C TRP A 139 1.04 -5.76 -11.09
N LYS A 140 2.21 -5.95 -11.70
CA LYS A 140 2.48 -7.08 -12.60
C LYS A 140 3.38 -8.04 -11.84
N GLU A 141 2.97 -9.29 -11.73
CA GLU A 141 3.79 -10.33 -11.13
C GLU A 141 5.18 -10.34 -11.80
N PRO A 142 6.28 -10.22 -11.03
CA PRO A 142 7.61 -10.32 -11.62
C PRO A 142 7.74 -11.69 -12.31
N PRO A 143 8.41 -11.79 -13.47
CA PRO A 143 8.60 -13.06 -14.14
C PRO A 143 9.28 -14.03 -13.18
N PRO A 144 8.91 -15.32 -13.20
CA PRO A 144 9.50 -16.32 -12.32
C PRO A 144 11.02 -16.28 -12.47
N ARG A 145 11.74 -16.22 -11.34
CA ARG A 145 13.20 -16.26 -11.34
C ARG A 145 13.63 -17.53 -12.08
N ARG A 146 14.33 -17.38 -13.20
CA ARG A 146 14.94 -18.51 -13.88
C ARG A 146 15.84 -19.20 -12.86
N ALA A 147 15.59 -20.49 -12.63
CA ALA A 147 16.50 -21.30 -11.85
C ALA A 147 17.92 -21.16 -12.41
N PRO A 148 18.96 -21.03 -11.58
CA PRO A 148 20.32 -20.96 -12.06
C PRO A 148 20.58 -22.20 -12.94
N SER A 149 20.97 -21.95 -14.20
CA SER A 149 21.37 -23.02 -15.11
C SER A 149 22.51 -23.75 -14.43
N ARG A 150 22.31 -25.02 -14.10
CA ARG A 150 23.42 -25.88 -13.69
C ARG A 150 24.33 -25.99 -14.91
N LEU A 151 25.45 -25.25 -14.87
CA LEU A 151 26.57 -25.51 -15.77
C LEU A 151 27.04 -26.93 -15.51
N ARG A 152 26.96 -27.76 -16.53
CA ARG A 152 27.64 -29.08 -16.55
C ARG A 152 29.10 -28.88 -16.90
#